data_76df81dad8ced3eef8d55aab6ad66eaa
#
_entry.id   76df81dad8ced3eef8d55aab6ad66eaa
#
_cell.length_a   1.000
_cell.length_b   1.000
_cell.length_c   1.000
_cell.angle_alpha   90.00
_cell.angle_beta   90.00
_cell.angle_gamma   90.00
#
_symmetry.space_group_name_H-M   'P 1'
#
loop_
_entity.id
_entity.type
_entity.pdbx_description
1 polymer ?
#
loop_
_entity_poly.entity_id
_entity_poly.type
_entity_poly.pdbx_seq_one_letter_code
_entity_poly.pdbx_strand_id
1 'polypeptide(L)'
;MKKFIALLALGAAAAPSFANDSSAAIGLGGLELTHNDAISMDSEDLFLSRQLVTVKYRFTNTSSKDVETLVSFPLPPLPSGIDGYIDAPSFSDWREQLQFKTLVEGKPAELAYHEVVTLAGRPEAKGVEARLKALGWPIKHWEDYEFGEKLSERLSQSEKDAFVAEGLLRKEADSDYYAPNWQVQAHVTRKQVFPAGKTITVEHSYKPISGGSVGGMLTPEYRKGSDYFTEYQANYCIDTAFLKGFDKRFYAEKKKAAARGDDYGVAYTEHWLDYVLKSGANWKGPIKDFRLVVEKEKPDNLLSFCMNGVKKISPTRFEVRKANFEPTRDIQILIAEFYDPNAL
;
A
#
# COMPACT_ATOMS: atom_id res chain seq x y z
N MET A 1 28.56 22.46 -39.77
CA MET A 1 28.05 21.11 -39.44
C MET A 1 27.49 21.17 -38.02
N LYS A 2 26.17 21.31 -37.90
CA LYS A 2 25.48 21.38 -36.59
C LYS A 2 25.11 19.93 -36.17
N LYS A 3 25.70 19.45 -35.08
CA LYS A 3 25.37 18.14 -34.50
C LYS A 3 24.10 18.33 -33.69
N PHE A 4 23.00 17.70 -34.13
CA PHE A 4 21.79 17.50 -33.34
C PHE A 4 22.08 16.38 -32.34
N ILE A 5 22.07 16.70 -31.06
CA ILE A 5 22.04 15.71 -29.99
C ILE A 5 20.54 15.46 -29.71
N ALA A 6 20.06 14.28 -30.10
CA ALA A 6 18.74 13.80 -29.72
C ALA A 6 18.79 13.34 -28.25
N LEU A 7 18.16 14.11 -27.39
CA LEU A 7 17.91 13.70 -26.00
C LEU A 7 16.80 12.64 -26.02
N LEU A 8 17.15 11.37 -25.84
CA LEU A 8 16.17 10.32 -25.52
C LEU A 8 15.72 10.55 -24.07
N ALA A 9 14.51 11.09 -23.92
CA ALA A 9 13.83 11.06 -22.63
C ALA A 9 13.39 9.60 -22.38
N LEU A 10 14.13 8.87 -21.54
CA LEU A 10 13.63 7.62 -20.94
C LEU A 10 12.48 8.03 -20.00
N GLY A 11 11.26 7.91 -20.47
CA GLY A 11 10.09 7.91 -19.60
C GLY A 11 10.14 6.65 -18.74
N ALA A 12 10.41 6.81 -17.45
CA ALA A 12 10.18 5.75 -16.47
C ALA A 12 8.67 5.45 -16.47
N ALA A 13 8.27 4.40 -17.15
CA ALA A 13 6.93 3.85 -17.04
C ALA A 13 6.82 3.27 -15.62
N ALA A 14 6.07 3.95 -14.75
CA ALA A 14 5.69 3.40 -13.45
C ALA A 14 4.93 2.09 -13.72
N ALA A 15 5.51 0.97 -13.32
CA ALA A 15 4.87 -0.32 -13.41
C ALA A 15 3.63 -0.37 -12.52
N PRO A 16 2.55 -1.00 -12.96
CA PRO A 16 1.31 -1.07 -12.17
C PRO A 16 1.47 -2.03 -10.99
N SER A 17 1.28 -1.54 -9.78
CA SER A 17 0.96 -2.37 -8.62
C SER A 17 -0.56 -2.47 -8.48
N PHE A 18 -1.08 -3.65 -8.13
CA PHE A 18 -2.49 -4.00 -8.30
C PHE A 18 -3.08 -4.60 -7.02
N ALA A 19 -4.10 -4.00 -6.42
CA ALA A 19 -4.99 -4.65 -5.44
C ALA A 19 -6.37 -4.01 -5.29
N ASN A 20 -7.15 -4.26 -6.16
CA ASN A 20 -8.58 -4.32 -6.16
C ASN A 20 -8.92 -5.70 -6.73
N ASP A 21 -10.12 -6.23 -6.56
CA ASP A 21 -10.47 -7.44 -7.29
C ASP A 21 -10.06 -7.33 -8.76
N SER A 22 -9.31 -8.31 -9.23
CA SER A 22 -8.80 -8.39 -10.60
C SER A 22 -8.96 -9.80 -11.12
N SER A 23 -9.18 -9.96 -12.41
CA SER A 23 -8.99 -11.25 -13.06
C SER A 23 -7.51 -11.66 -12.94
N ALA A 24 -7.27 -12.97 -12.78
CA ALA A 24 -5.92 -13.51 -12.61
C ALA A 24 -5.75 -14.85 -13.30
N ALA A 25 -4.49 -15.23 -13.54
CA ALA A 25 -4.10 -16.53 -14.04
C ALA A 25 -2.89 -17.05 -13.25
N ILE A 26 -2.74 -18.36 -13.15
CA ILE A 26 -1.55 -19.00 -12.59
C ILE A 26 -0.70 -19.49 -13.76
N GLY A 27 0.44 -18.83 -13.97
CA GLY A 27 1.42 -19.20 -15.01
C GLY A 27 2.65 -19.87 -14.42
N LEU A 28 3.67 -20.12 -15.27
CA LEU A 28 4.95 -20.69 -14.86
C LEU A 28 5.74 -19.81 -13.87
N GLY A 29 5.43 -18.49 -13.84
CA GLY A 29 6.06 -17.53 -12.95
C GLY A 29 5.27 -17.26 -11.67
N GLY A 30 4.17 -17.97 -11.40
CA GLY A 30 3.26 -17.75 -10.27
C GLY A 30 1.95 -17.09 -10.69
N LEU A 31 1.30 -16.39 -9.75
CA LEU A 31 0.05 -15.67 -9.97
C LEU A 31 0.31 -14.37 -10.75
N GLU A 32 -0.42 -14.17 -11.84
CA GLU A 32 -0.39 -12.96 -12.66
C GLU A 32 -1.80 -12.36 -12.76
N LEU A 33 -1.92 -11.04 -12.59
CA LEU A 33 -3.19 -10.34 -12.81
C LEU A 33 -3.42 -10.14 -14.31
N THR A 34 -4.66 -10.28 -14.75
CA THR A 34 -5.03 -10.22 -16.16
C THR A 34 -6.18 -9.27 -16.39
N HIS A 35 -6.23 -8.64 -17.57
CA HIS A 35 -7.37 -7.84 -18.00
C HIS A 35 -8.55 -8.73 -18.43
N ASN A 36 -9.80 -8.28 -18.15
CA ASN A 36 -11.01 -9.00 -18.53
C ASN A 36 -11.99 -8.06 -19.25
N ASP A 37 -12.14 -8.23 -20.56
CA ASP A 37 -13.01 -7.41 -21.40
C ASP A 37 -14.50 -7.78 -21.34
N ALA A 38 -14.87 -8.83 -20.65
CA ALA A 38 -16.25 -9.29 -20.55
C ALA A 38 -16.97 -8.78 -19.30
N ILE A 39 -16.23 -8.46 -18.24
CA ILE A 39 -16.77 -8.11 -16.92
C ILE A 39 -16.55 -6.64 -16.65
N SER A 40 -17.64 -5.86 -16.47
CA SER A 40 -17.55 -4.47 -16.01
C SER A 40 -17.72 -4.35 -14.51
N MET A 41 -16.98 -3.43 -13.87
CA MET A 41 -17.18 -3.04 -12.47
C MET A 41 -18.18 -1.87 -12.45
N ASP A 42 -19.43 -2.14 -12.09
CA ASP A 42 -20.49 -1.13 -12.07
C ASP A 42 -20.43 -0.24 -10.84
N SER A 43 -19.99 -0.78 -9.71
CA SER A 43 -19.73 0.02 -8.52
C SER A 43 -18.69 -0.59 -7.62
N GLU A 44 -18.01 0.28 -6.88
CA GLU A 44 -17.14 -0.02 -5.75
C GLU A 44 -17.47 0.92 -4.60
N ASP A 45 -17.88 0.38 -3.45
CA ASP A 45 -18.09 1.11 -2.19
C ASP A 45 -17.03 0.64 -1.19
N LEU A 46 -16.02 1.48 -0.97
CA LEU A 46 -14.82 1.18 -0.19
C LEU A 46 -14.83 1.96 1.13
N PHE A 47 -14.63 1.27 2.23
CA PHE A 47 -14.40 1.85 3.55
C PHE A 47 -13.04 1.44 4.09
N LEU A 48 -12.24 2.42 4.50
CA LEU A 48 -10.88 2.23 5.02
C LEU A 48 -10.77 2.82 6.44
N SER A 49 -10.32 1.99 7.37
CA SER A 49 -9.86 2.38 8.71
C SER A 49 -8.71 1.48 9.14
N ARG A 50 -7.96 1.84 10.17
CA ARG A 50 -6.90 0.98 10.74
C ARG A 50 -7.43 -0.34 11.33
N GLN A 51 -8.71 -0.41 11.65
CA GLN A 51 -9.32 -1.58 12.29
C GLN A 51 -10.06 -2.49 11.32
N LEU A 52 -10.54 -1.91 10.21
CA LEU A 52 -11.42 -2.61 9.28
C LEU A 52 -11.33 -2.01 7.89
N VAL A 53 -11.17 -2.86 6.91
CA VAL A 53 -11.45 -2.56 5.50
C VAL A 53 -12.70 -3.33 5.10
N THR A 54 -13.63 -2.64 4.45
CA THR A 54 -14.73 -3.29 3.75
C THR A 54 -14.83 -2.74 2.35
N VAL A 55 -15.11 -3.60 1.39
CA VAL A 55 -15.38 -3.20 0.02
C VAL A 55 -16.53 -4.02 -0.53
N LYS A 56 -17.45 -3.33 -1.22
CA LYS A 56 -18.59 -3.93 -1.89
C LYS A 56 -18.55 -3.57 -3.36
N TYR A 57 -18.52 -4.59 -4.20
CA TYR A 57 -18.51 -4.48 -5.64
C TYR A 57 -19.84 -4.93 -6.24
N ARG A 58 -20.14 -4.35 -7.39
CA ARG A 58 -21.11 -4.88 -8.35
C ARG A 58 -20.41 -5.09 -9.67
N PHE A 59 -20.40 -6.34 -10.13
CA PHE A 59 -19.82 -6.74 -11.40
C PHE A 59 -20.90 -7.22 -12.35
N THR A 60 -20.86 -6.80 -13.61
CA THR A 60 -21.76 -7.26 -14.64
C THR A 60 -21.00 -7.98 -15.75
N ASN A 61 -21.36 -9.21 -16.02
CA ASN A 61 -20.94 -9.90 -17.23
C ASN A 61 -21.69 -9.32 -18.43
N THR A 62 -20.99 -8.60 -19.28
CA THR A 62 -21.57 -7.93 -20.47
C THR A 62 -21.59 -8.84 -21.69
N SER A 63 -21.08 -10.08 -21.58
CA SER A 63 -21.08 -11.04 -22.66
C SER A 63 -22.32 -11.96 -22.66
N SER A 64 -22.50 -12.69 -23.76
CA SER A 64 -23.60 -13.66 -23.92
C SER A 64 -23.30 -15.04 -23.39
N LYS A 65 -22.13 -15.25 -22.76
CA LYS A 65 -21.71 -16.54 -22.21
C LYS A 65 -21.29 -16.36 -20.76
N ASP A 66 -21.39 -17.42 -19.97
CA ASP A 66 -20.82 -17.47 -18.64
C ASP A 66 -19.29 -17.30 -18.74
N VAL A 67 -18.73 -16.50 -17.81
CA VAL A 67 -17.29 -16.29 -17.70
C VAL A 67 -16.81 -16.86 -16.38
N GLU A 68 -15.97 -17.88 -16.45
CA GLU A 68 -15.26 -18.40 -15.28
C GLU A 68 -13.83 -17.86 -15.28
N THR A 69 -13.40 -17.32 -14.15
CA THR A 69 -12.04 -16.79 -13.98
C THR A 69 -11.57 -16.96 -12.55
N LEU A 70 -10.27 -16.99 -12.36
CA LEU A 70 -9.67 -16.78 -11.05
C LEU A 70 -9.74 -15.26 -10.75
N VAL A 71 -10.30 -14.89 -9.62
CA VAL A 71 -10.29 -13.50 -9.13
C VAL A 71 -9.28 -13.41 -8.01
N SER A 72 -8.43 -12.41 -8.07
CA SER A 72 -7.39 -12.11 -7.08
C SER A 72 -7.65 -10.77 -6.43
N PHE A 73 -7.56 -10.72 -5.11
CA PHE A 73 -7.48 -9.52 -4.30
C PHE A 73 -6.06 -9.44 -3.72
N PRO A 74 -5.16 -8.68 -4.34
CA PRO A 74 -3.81 -8.51 -3.82
C PRO A 74 -3.82 -7.56 -2.62
N LEU A 75 -2.99 -7.83 -1.63
CA LEU A 75 -2.75 -6.98 -0.48
C LEU A 75 -1.54 -6.07 -0.73
N PRO A 76 -1.36 -4.99 0.02
CA PRO A 76 -0.14 -4.21 -0.06
C PRO A 76 1.10 -5.10 0.13
N PRO A 77 2.18 -4.86 -0.64
CA PRO A 77 3.40 -5.64 -0.50
C PRO A 77 4.11 -5.33 0.82
N LEU A 78 4.88 -6.29 1.32
CA LEU A 78 5.65 -6.20 2.56
C LEU A 78 7.13 -6.47 2.30
N PRO A 79 8.05 -5.75 2.98
CA PRO A 79 7.77 -4.57 3.79
C PRO A 79 7.26 -3.43 2.92
N SER A 80 6.40 -2.58 3.44
CA SER A 80 6.01 -1.35 2.77
C SER A 80 7.20 -0.38 2.80
N GLY A 81 7.48 0.25 1.68
CA GLY A 81 8.77 0.88 1.35
C GLY A 81 9.21 2.11 2.12
N ILE A 82 8.69 2.37 3.30
CA ILE A 82 9.22 3.40 4.21
C ILE A 82 9.48 2.68 5.53
N ASP A 83 10.67 2.89 6.11
CA ASP A 83 11.17 2.31 7.35
C ASP A 83 10.23 2.56 8.54
N GLY A 84 9.04 2.00 8.48
CA GLY A 84 8.05 2.05 9.53
C GLY A 84 8.00 0.71 10.23
N TYR A 85 8.06 0.74 11.53
CA TYR A 85 7.68 -0.39 12.35
C TYR A 85 6.33 -0.89 11.86
N ILE A 86 6.33 -2.05 11.24
CA ILE A 86 5.10 -2.75 10.99
C ILE A 86 4.71 -3.27 12.38
N ASP A 87 3.64 -2.73 12.94
CA ASP A 87 3.01 -3.24 14.17
C ASP A 87 2.30 -4.56 13.83
N ALA A 88 3.09 -5.47 13.26
CA ALA A 88 2.65 -6.79 12.89
C ALA A 88 3.35 -7.77 13.82
N PRO A 89 2.63 -8.43 14.70
CA PRO A 89 3.12 -9.62 15.34
C PRO A 89 3.57 -10.59 14.24
N SER A 90 4.68 -11.27 14.47
CA SER A 90 5.38 -12.16 13.54
C SER A 90 4.56 -12.59 12.32
N PHE A 91 4.94 -12.14 11.13
CA PHE A 91 4.26 -12.37 9.84
C PHE A 91 4.09 -13.85 9.45
N SER A 92 4.47 -14.79 10.31
CA SER A 92 4.21 -16.21 10.13
C SER A 92 2.71 -16.52 9.96
N ASP A 93 1.83 -15.66 10.51
CA ASP A 93 0.39 -15.91 10.57
C ASP A 93 -0.50 -14.74 10.08
N TRP A 94 -0.03 -13.99 9.07
CA TRP A 94 -0.76 -12.85 8.50
C TRP A 94 -2.20 -13.20 8.06
N ARG A 95 -2.49 -14.45 7.68
CA ARG A 95 -3.80 -14.92 7.28
C ARG A 95 -4.82 -14.87 8.42
N GLU A 96 -4.42 -15.31 9.60
CA GLU A 96 -5.28 -15.27 10.80
C GLU A 96 -5.50 -13.83 11.25
N GLN A 97 -4.47 -12.99 11.15
CA GLN A 97 -4.56 -11.58 11.53
C GLN A 97 -5.50 -10.78 10.63
N LEU A 98 -5.43 -11.00 9.32
CA LEU A 98 -6.31 -10.35 8.36
C LEU A 98 -7.77 -10.70 8.57
N GLN A 99 -8.08 -11.91 9.01
CA GLN A 99 -9.46 -12.41 9.13
C GLN A 99 -10.27 -12.15 7.86
N PHE A 100 -9.66 -12.37 6.70
CA PHE A 100 -10.23 -12.01 5.40
C PHE A 100 -11.48 -12.85 5.11
N LYS A 101 -12.57 -12.17 4.76
CA LYS A 101 -13.84 -12.78 4.42
C LYS A 101 -14.33 -12.26 3.09
N THR A 102 -14.90 -13.15 2.29
CA THR A 102 -15.55 -12.81 1.02
C THR A 102 -16.95 -13.38 1.00
N LEU A 103 -17.91 -12.56 0.62
CA LEU A 103 -19.27 -12.99 0.32
C LEU A 103 -19.55 -12.73 -1.17
N VAL A 104 -20.08 -13.73 -1.86
CA VAL A 104 -20.59 -13.61 -3.23
C VAL A 104 -22.10 -13.84 -3.17
N GLU A 105 -22.89 -12.85 -3.58
CA GLU A 105 -24.36 -12.89 -3.42
C GLU A 105 -24.77 -13.24 -1.99
N GLY A 106 -24.08 -12.67 -0.99
CA GLY A 106 -24.31 -12.90 0.43
C GLY A 106 -23.86 -14.26 0.98
N LYS A 107 -23.25 -15.14 0.17
CA LYS A 107 -22.77 -16.45 0.57
C LYS A 107 -21.26 -16.46 0.72
N PRO A 108 -20.69 -17.09 1.76
CA PRO A 108 -19.25 -17.24 1.91
C PRO A 108 -18.60 -17.91 0.70
N ALA A 109 -17.49 -17.34 0.21
CA ALA A 109 -16.68 -17.92 -0.84
C ALA A 109 -15.51 -18.72 -0.26
N GLU A 110 -15.11 -19.78 -0.96
CA GLU A 110 -13.87 -20.49 -0.68
C GLU A 110 -12.70 -19.67 -1.16
N LEU A 111 -11.67 -19.50 -0.31
CA LEU A 111 -10.52 -18.66 -0.55
C LEU A 111 -9.23 -19.49 -0.57
N ALA A 112 -8.34 -19.15 -1.49
CA ALA A 112 -6.95 -19.59 -1.50
C ALA A 112 -6.01 -18.39 -1.33
N TYR A 113 -4.77 -18.65 -0.90
CA TYR A 113 -3.80 -17.62 -0.60
C TYR A 113 -2.50 -17.91 -1.34
N HIS A 114 -1.96 -16.89 -2.00
CA HIS A 114 -0.72 -16.96 -2.74
C HIS A 114 0.21 -15.84 -2.30
N GLU A 115 1.51 -16.09 -2.27
CA GLU A 115 2.54 -15.08 -2.06
C GLU A 115 3.35 -14.94 -3.34
N VAL A 116 3.59 -13.71 -3.75
CA VAL A 116 4.41 -13.38 -4.93
C VAL A 116 5.58 -12.51 -4.47
N VAL A 117 6.79 -12.93 -4.80
CA VAL A 117 8.01 -12.18 -4.47
C VAL A 117 8.32 -11.23 -5.62
N THR A 118 8.44 -9.94 -5.29
CA THR A 118 8.69 -8.87 -6.25
C THR A 118 9.86 -8.00 -5.80
N LEU A 119 10.28 -7.05 -6.64
CA LEU A 119 11.23 -6.01 -6.24
C LEU A 119 10.48 -4.71 -5.97
N ALA A 120 10.90 -3.98 -4.94
CA ALA A 120 10.39 -2.63 -4.70
C ALA A 120 10.66 -1.75 -5.94
N GLY A 121 9.61 -1.06 -6.40
CA GLY A 121 9.66 -0.25 -7.63
C GLY A 121 9.66 -1.03 -8.95
N ARG A 122 9.75 -2.37 -8.92
CA ARG A 122 9.69 -3.24 -10.10
C ARG A 122 8.82 -4.49 -9.85
N PRO A 123 7.52 -4.33 -9.59
CA PRO A 123 6.61 -5.43 -9.25
C PRO A 123 6.46 -6.48 -10.39
N GLU A 124 6.82 -6.12 -11.62
CA GLU A 124 6.82 -7.04 -12.78
C GLU A 124 8.06 -7.94 -12.87
N ALA A 125 9.06 -7.75 -11.99
CA ALA A 125 10.29 -8.55 -12.01
C ALA A 125 9.97 -10.03 -11.76
N LYS A 126 10.40 -10.89 -12.67
CA LYS A 126 10.18 -12.34 -12.60
C LYS A 126 11.41 -13.06 -12.07
N GLY A 127 11.19 -14.22 -11.45
CA GLY A 127 12.28 -15.10 -10.99
C GLY A 127 12.99 -14.62 -9.73
N VAL A 128 12.50 -13.58 -9.07
CA VAL A 128 13.11 -13.02 -7.84
C VAL A 128 13.21 -14.09 -6.75
N GLU A 129 12.13 -14.82 -6.49
CA GLU A 129 12.11 -15.88 -5.49
C GLU A 129 13.15 -16.99 -5.78
N ALA A 130 13.24 -17.43 -7.03
CA ALA A 130 14.23 -18.43 -7.43
C ALA A 130 15.66 -17.91 -7.25
N ARG A 131 15.89 -16.62 -7.56
CA ARG A 131 17.18 -15.97 -7.35
C ARG A 131 17.57 -15.90 -5.89
N LEU A 132 16.63 -15.50 -5.00
CA LEU A 132 16.87 -15.45 -3.55
C LEU A 132 17.19 -16.85 -2.99
N LYS A 133 16.43 -17.87 -3.41
CA LYS A 133 16.70 -19.26 -3.03
C LYS A 133 18.09 -19.73 -3.46
N ALA A 134 18.50 -19.39 -4.68
CA ALA A 134 19.84 -19.72 -5.18
C ALA A 134 20.97 -19.04 -4.41
N LEU A 135 20.71 -17.86 -3.85
CA LEU A 135 21.65 -17.13 -2.97
C LEU A 135 21.60 -17.60 -1.51
N GLY A 136 20.62 -18.41 -1.13
CA GLY A 136 20.36 -18.77 0.26
C GLY A 136 19.85 -17.61 1.11
N TRP A 137 19.23 -16.60 0.46
CA TRP A 137 18.68 -15.43 1.14
C TRP A 137 17.23 -15.65 1.53
N PRO A 138 16.80 -15.17 2.73
CA PRO A 138 15.42 -15.33 3.19
C PRO A 138 14.45 -14.52 2.32
N ILE A 139 13.31 -15.11 1.98
CA ILE A 139 12.24 -14.41 1.25
C ILE A 139 11.63 -13.31 2.13
N LYS A 140 11.41 -13.61 3.40
CA LYS A 140 10.86 -12.67 4.41
C LYS A 140 11.99 -12.13 5.28
N HIS A 141 12.85 -11.31 4.69
CA HIS A 141 14.05 -10.78 5.36
C HIS A 141 13.76 -9.94 6.62
N TRP A 142 12.55 -9.38 6.73
CA TRP A 142 12.13 -8.61 7.91
C TRP A 142 11.83 -9.46 9.15
N GLU A 143 11.75 -10.78 9.02
CA GLU A 143 11.66 -11.69 10.17
C GLU A 143 13.00 -11.82 10.92
N ASP A 144 14.12 -11.49 10.26
CA ASP A 144 15.45 -11.38 10.84
C ASP A 144 15.97 -9.94 10.64
N TYR A 145 15.75 -9.09 11.64
CA TYR A 145 16.12 -7.66 11.57
C TYR A 145 17.63 -7.43 11.38
N GLU A 146 18.48 -8.40 11.77
CA GLU A 146 19.93 -8.32 11.58
C GLU A 146 20.36 -8.76 10.16
N PHE A 147 19.48 -9.38 9.40
CA PHE A 147 19.84 -9.95 8.09
C PHE A 147 20.41 -8.89 7.13
N GLY A 148 19.75 -7.75 7.00
CA GLY A 148 20.19 -6.66 6.12
C GLY A 148 21.56 -6.10 6.52
N GLU A 149 21.78 -5.87 7.80
CA GLU A 149 23.07 -5.41 8.36
C GLU A 149 24.18 -6.44 8.11
N LYS A 150 23.97 -7.68 8.51
CA LYS A 150 24.92 -8.78 8.29
C LYS A 150 25.23 -9.00 6.80
N LEU A 151 24.23 -8.85 5.93
CA LEU A 151 24.41 -8.97 4.50
C LEU A 151 25.27 -7.82 3.96
N SER A 152 24.99 -6.60 4.37
CA SER A 152 25.74 -5.41 3.96
C SER A 152 27.20 -5.47 4.41
N GLU A 153 27.50 -6.05 5.59
CA GLU A 153 28.87 -6.22 6.08
C GLU A 153 29.64 -7.30 5.34
N ARG A 154 28.99 -8.40 4.93
CA ARG A 154 29.66 -9.58 4.33
C ARG A 154 30.00 -9.39 2.86
N LEU A 155 29.25 -8.57 2.14
CA LEU A 155 29.42 -8.37 0.70
C LEU A 155 30.58 -7.41 0.41
N SER A 156 31.42 -7.75 -0.55
CA SER A 156 32.38 -6.82 -1.16
C SER A 156 31.65 -5.70 -1.92
N GLN A 157 32.31 -4.57 -2.15
CA GLN A 157 31.70 -3.46 -2.88
C GLN A 157 31.24 -3.87 -4.29
N SER A 158 32.03 -4.70 -4.98
CA SER A 158 31.65 -5.21 -6.32
C SER A 158 30.39 -6.06 -6.30
N GLU A 159 30.17 -6.87 -5.26
CA GLU A 159 28.95 -7.65 -5.09
C GLU A 159 27.75 -6.77 -4.76
N LYS A 160 27.94 -5.77 -3.88
CA LYS A 160 26.89 -4.78 -3.58
C LYS A 160 26.43 -4.06 -4.84
N ASP A 161 27.36 -3.58 -5.66
CA ASP A 161 27.08 -2.88 -6.91
C ASP A 161 26.34 -3.80 -7.91
N ALA A 162 26.72 -5.06 -8.00
CA ALA A 162 26.06 -6.05 -8.84
C ALA A 162 24.62 -6.32 -8.37
N PHE A 163 24.39 -6.51 -7.07
CA PHE A 163 23.05 -6.74 -6.53
C PHE A 163 22.15 -5.49 -6.58
N VAL A 164 22.72 -4.30 -6.49
CA VAL A 164 21.97 -3.06 -6.78
C VAL A 164 21.56 -3.01 -8.25
N ALA A 165 22.43 -3.36 -9.18
CA ALA A 165 22.11 -3.41 -10.61
C ALA A 165 21.02 -4.46 -10.92
N GLU A 166 21.04 -5.62 -10.25
CA GLU A 166 19.96 -6.62 -10.29
C GLU A 166 18.66 -6.09 -9.65
N GLY A 167 18.75 -5.12 -8.74
CA GLY A 167 17.65 -4.58 -7.94
C GLY A 167 17.32 -5.37 -6.70
N LEU A 168 18.18 -6.33 -6.31
CA LEU A 168 18.05 -7.10 -5.08
C LEU A 168 18.43 -6.31 -3.84
N LEU A 169 19.33 -5.33 -3.99
CA LEU A 169 19.70 -4.40 -2.94
C LEU A 169 19.39 -2.96 -3.36
N ARG A 170 19.18 -2.10 -2.39
CA ARG A 170 19.18 -0.64 -2.53
C ARG A 170 20.22 -0.04 -1.61
N LYS A 171 20.95 0.96 -2.08
CA LYS A 171 21.84 1.75 -1.24
C LYS A 171 21.01 2.80 -0.51
N GLU A 172 21.12 2.87 0.80
CA GLU A 172 20.52 3.96 1.58
C GLU A 172 21.24 5.28 1.32
N ALA A 173 20.47 6.36 1.22
CA ALA A 173 21.05 7.68 1.00
C ALA A 173 21.95 8.07 2.18
N ASP A 174 23.07 8.73 1.87
CA ASP A 174 24.03 9.26 2.83
C ASP A 174 24.62 8.22 3.81
N SER A 175 24.59 6.94 3.42
CA SER A 175 25.15 5.85 4.23
C SER A 175 25.90 4.82 3.37
N ASP A 176 26.70 3.98 4.02
CA ASP A 176 27.32 2.80 3.39
C ASP A 176 26.47 1.53 3.58
N TYR A 177 25.24 1.68 4.05
CA TYR A 177 24.30 0.59 4.26
C TYR A 177 23.55 0.25 2.97
N TYR A 178 23.40 -1.07 2.73
CA TYR A 178 22.68 -1.64 1.60
C TYR A 178 21.55 -2.52 2.11
N ALA A 179 20.33 -2.06 1.92
CA ALA A 179 19.13 -2.75 2.37
C ALA A 179 18.63 -3.77 1.33
N PRO A 180 17.99 -4.87 1.76
CA PRO A 180 17.19 -5.72 0.90
C PRO A 180 16.12 -4.92 0.16
N ASN A 181 15.90 -5.23 -1.14
CA ASN A 181 14.96 -4.49 -1.98
C ASN A 181 13.86 -5.37 -2.59
N TRP A 182 13.64 -6.56 -2.05
CA TRP A 182 12.51 -7.39 -2.44
C TRP A 182 11.38 -7.33 -1.42
N GLN A 183 10.19 -7.61 -1.91
CA GLN A 183 8.95 -7.56 -1.17
C GLN A 183 8.14 -8.82 -1.44
N VAL A 184 7.25 -9.16 -0.52
CA VAL A 184 6.27 -10.23 -0.71
C VAL A 184 4.89 -9.61 -0.78
N GLN A 185 4.17 -9.89 -1.86
CA GLN A 185 2.79 -9.50 -2.01
C GLN A 185 1.88 -10.71 -1.83
N ALA A 186 0.99 -10.62 -0.86
CA ALA A 186 -0.01 -11.63 -0.62
C ALA A 186 -1.26 -11.38 -1.49
N HIS A 187 -1.80 -12.45 -2.05
CA HIS A 187 -3.00 -12.45 -2.89
C HIS A 187 -4.05 -13.38 -2.29
N VAL A 188 -5.25 -12.87 -2.06
CA VAL A 188 -6.41 -13.67 -1.71
C VAL A 188 -7.18 -14.00 -2.99
N THR A 189 -7.33 -15.27 -3.32
CA THR A 189 -7.93 -15.68 -4.60
C THR A 189 -9.18 -16.54 -4.40
N ARG A 190 -10.06 -16.48 -5.39
CA ARG A 190 -11.23 -17.35 -5.50
C ARG A 190 -11.54 -17.66 -6.96
N LYS A 191 -12.11 -18.85 -7.20
CA LYS A 191 -12.76 -19.14 -8.49
C LYS A 191 -14.11 -18.43 -8.52
N GLN A 192 -14.40 -17.74 -9.62
CA GLN A 192 -15.64 -16.98 -9.76
C GLN A 192 -16.27 -17.26 -11.13
N VAL A 193 -17.55 -17.61 -11.09
CA VAL A 193 -18.41 -17.64 -12.30
C VAL A 193 -19.22 -16.36 -12.33
N PHE A 194 -19.18 -15.68 -13.48
CA PHE A 194 -20.01 -14.52 -13.80
C PHE A 194 -21.02 -14.97 -14.84
N PRO A 195 -22.31 -15.22 -14.49
CA PRO A 195 -23.31 -15.69 -15.45
C PRO A 195 -23.58 -14.67 -16.55
N ALA A 196 -23.86 -15.14 -17.76
CA ALA A 196 -24.11 -14.33 -18.95
C ALA A 196 -25.17 -13.26 -18.73
N GLY A 197 -24.81 -11.99 -18.99
CA GLY A 197 -25.72 -10.84 -18.87
C GLY A 197 -26.21 -10.57 -17.43
N LYS A 198 -25.57 -11.14 -16.39
CA LYS A 198 -26.00 -10.94 -15.00
C LYS A 198 -25.02 -10.04 -14.25
N THR A 199 -25.59 -9.34 -13.26
CA THR A 199 -24.82 -8.61 -12.24
C THR A 199 -24.73 -9.47 -11.00
N ILE A 200 -23.54 -9.54 -10.39
CA ILE A 200 -23.29 -10.16 -9.10
C ILE A 200 -22.72 -9.14 -8.12
N THR A 201 -22.97 -9.38 -6.84
CA THR A 201 -22.40 -8.60 -5.73
C THR A 201 -21.31 -9.40 -5.05
N VAL A 202 -20.17 -8.74 -4.80
CA VAL A 202 -19.06 -9.30 -4.02
C VAL A 202 -18.73 -8.35 -2.90
N GLU A 203 -18.57 -8.89 -1.69
CA GLU A 203 -18.21 -8.11 -0.51
C GLU A 203 -16.99 -8.73 0.16
N HIS A 204 -15.98 -7.88 0.47
CA HIS A 204 -14.84 -8.28 1.30
C HIS A 204 -14.87 -7.51 2.61
N SER A 205 -14.36 -8.16 3.65
CA SER A 205 -14.04 -7.51 4.91
C SER A 205 -12.79 -8.13 5.49
N TYR A 206 -11.87 -7.29 6.00
CA TYR A 206 -10.65 -7.76 6.64
C TYR A 206 -10.06 -6.70 7.56
N LYS A 207 -9.21 -7.14 8.52
CA LYS A 207 -8.37 -6.24 9.31
C LYS A 207 -7.12 -5.92 8.51
N PRO A 208 -6.87 -4.64 8.16
CA PRO A 208 -5.69 -4.30 7.38
C PRO A 208 -4.40 -4.46 8.20
N ILE A 209 -3.29 -4.67 7.49
CA ILE A 209 -1.97 -4.49 8.05
C ILE A 209 -1.69 -2.99 7.98
N SER A 210 -1.53 -2.36 9.14
CA SER A 210 -1.17 -0.94 9.24
C SER A 210 0.24 -0.81 9.79
N GLY A 211 1.00 0.13 9.27
CA GLY A 211 2.28 0.54 9.82
C GLY A 211 2.12 1.71 10.79
N GLY A 212 3.17 1.99 11.54
CA GLY A 212 3.21 3.18 12.39
C GLY A 212 4.58 3.43 12.99
N SER A 213 4.81 4.67 13.47
CA SER A 213 6.00 5.03 14.24
C SER A 213 5.64 5.96 15.38
N VAL A 214 6.37 5.87 16.46
CA VAL A 214 6.34 6.83 17.57
C VAL A 214 7.22 8.03 17.18
N GLY A 215 6.61 9.17 16.98
CA GLY A 215 7.23 10.29 16.28
C GLY A 215 7.26 10.05 14.76
N GLY A 216 8.02 10.81 14.00
CA GLY A 216 8.18 10.57 12.57
C GLY A 216 8.57 11.80 11.75
N MET A 217 8.25 11.75 10.46
CA MET A 217 8.70 12.72 9.45
C MET A 217 8.01 14.09 9.56
N LEU A 218 6.91 14.20 10.31
CA LEU A 218 6.10 15.41 10.36
C LEU A 218 6.67 16.53 11.25
N THR A 219 7.68 16.24 12.09
CA THR A 219 8.24 17.29 12.95
C THR A 219 8.92 18.41 12.15
N PRO A 220 8.83 19.68 12.61
CA PRO A 220 9.45 20.81 11.90
C PRO A 220 10.95 20.64 11.67
N GLU A 221 11.63 19.96 12.56
CA GLU A 221 13.06 19.67 12.50
C GLU A 221 13.38 18.68 11.37
N TYR A 222 12.62 17.58 11.25
CA TYR A 222 12.80 16.56 10.22
C TYR A 222 12.47 17.05 8.81
N ARG A 223 11.51 17.96 8.69
CA ARG A 223 11.09 18.48 7.38
C ARG A 223 12.12 19.37 6.69
N LYS A 224 13.08 19.93 7.43
CA LYS A 224 14.05 20.89 6.90
C LYS A 224 15.14 20.19 6.10
N GLY A 225 15.07 20.34 4.75
CA GLY A 225 16.13 19.87 3.85
C GLY A 225 16.22 18.33 3.74
N SER A 226 15.16 17.63 4.05
CA SER A 226 15.09 16.18 3.95
C SER A 226 14.48 15.76 2.61
N ASP A 227 15.25 15.09 1.77
CA ASP A 227 14.75 14.46 0.54
C ASP A 227 13.71 13.39 0.86
N TYR A 228 13.89 12.67 1.97
CA TYR A 228 12.90 11.70 2.48
C TYR A 228 11.55 12.35 2.78
N PHE A 229 11.53 13.56 3.36
CA PHE A 229 10.26 14.25 3.59
C PHE A 229 9.58 14.65 2.29
N THR A 230 10.34 15.00 1.26
CA THR A 230 9.78 15.33 -0.06
C THR A 230 9.04 14.14 -0.67
N GLU A 231 9.63 12.95 -0.61
CA GLU A 231 8.99 11.71 -1.05
C GLU A 231 7.77 11.37 -0.17
N TYR A 232 7.93 11.45 1.15
CA TYR A 232 6.86 11.23 2.11
C TYR A 232 5.66 12.15 1.86
N GLN A 233 5.91 13.44 1.65
CA GLN A 233 4.90 14.43 1.31
C GLN A 233 4.16 14.08 0.01
N ALA A 234 4.87 13.62 -1.00
CA ALA A 234 4.27 13.22 -2.28
C ALA A 234 3.42 11.95 -2.15
N ASN A 235 3.90 10.97 -1.39
CA ASN A 235 3.21 9.69 -1.19
C ASN A 235 1.85 9.87 -0.51
N TYR A 236 1.79 10.72 0.51
CA TYR A 236 0.55 10.96 1.28
C TYR A 236 -0.17 12.25 0.88
N CYS A 237 0.30 12.99 -0.14
CA CYS A 237 -0.27 14.29 -0.54
C CYS A 237 -0.42 15.28 0.63
N ILE A 238 0.63 15.38 1.45
CA ILE A 238 0.64 16.28 2.61
C ILE A 238 0.68 17.73 2.12
N ASP A 239 -0.42 18.45 2.29
CA ASP A 239 -0.54 19.84 1.86
C ASP A 239 -0.16 20.85 2.96
N THR A 240 -0.11 22.10 2.58
CA THR A 240 0.17 23.22 3.50
C THR A 240 -0.87 23.33 4.62
N ALA A 241 -2.13 22.96 4.37
CA ALA A 241 -3.18 23.03 5.38
C ALA A 241 -2.99 21.94 6.44
N PHE A 242 -2.64 20.72 6.01
CA PHE A 242 -2.29 19.63 6.91
C PHE A 242 -1.10 20.01 7.79
N LEU A 243 -0.01 20.52 7.19
CA LEU A 243 1.19 20.93 7.95
C LEU A 243 0.91 22.06 8.95
N LYS A 244 0.12 23.04 8.56
CA LYS A 244 -0.32 24.11 9.51
C LYS A 244 -1.13 23.53 10.69
N GLY A 245 -2.00 22.56 10.40
CA GLY A 245 -2.77 21.87 11.43
C GLY A 245 -1.87 21.07 12.38
N PHE A 246 -0.91 20.34 11.84
CA PHE A 246 0.09 19.60 12.60
C PHE A 246 0.93 20.52 13.47
N ASP A 247 1.53 21.57 12.89
CA ASP A 247 2.39 22.50 13.60
C ASP A 247 1.65 23.18 14.76
N LYS A 248 0.42 23.64 14.51
CA LYS A 248 -0.42 24.24 15.58
C LYS A 248 -0.58 23.28 16.76
N ARG A 249 -0.85 22.00 16.49
CA ARG A 249 -1.01 20.97 17.53
C ARG A 249 0.33 20.65 18.18
N PHE A 250 1.37 20.43 17.39
CA PHE A 250 2.71 20.12 17.85
C PHE A 250 3.24 21.16 18.85
N TYR A 251 3.17 22.45 18.48
CA TYR A 251 3.63 23.52 19.39
C TYR A 251 2.74 23.71 20.62
N ALA A 252 1.44 23.42 20.53
CA ALA A 252 0.55 23.44 21.69
C ALA A 252 0.92 22.32 22.68
N GLU A 253 1.17 21.10 22.21
CA GLU A 253 1.61 19.98 23.05
C GLU A 253 3.02 20.20 23.60
N LYS A 254 3.94 20.74 22.81
CA LYS A 254 5.29 21.13 23.26
C LYS A 254 5.25 22.12 24.43
N LYS A 255 4.34 23.12 24.37
CA LYS A 255 4.14 24.07 25.47
C LYS A 255 3.59 23.38 26.73
N LYS A 256 2.69 22.42 26.57
CA LYS A 256 2.14 21.66 27.71
C LYS A 256 3.21 20.77 28.35
N ALA A 257 4.02 20.07 27.54
CA ALA A 257 5.14 19.24 28.00
C ALA A 257 6.14 20.08 28.83
N ALA A 258 6.57 21.21 28.29
CA ALA A 258 7.47 22.13 28.99
C ALA A 258 6.89 22.64 30.33
N ALA A 259 5.58 22.93 30.40
CA ALA A 259 4.91 23.37 31.63
C ALA A 259 4.84 22.28 32.72
N ARG A 260 4.94 21.00 32.33
CA ARG A 260 4.99 19.84 33.24
C ARG A 260 6.43 19.45 33.61
N GLY A 261 7.45 20.08 33.03
CA GLY A 261 8.85 19.68 33.20
C GLY A 261 9.16 18.34 32.51
N ASP A 262 8.43 18.04 31.43
CA ASP A 262 8.54 16.79 30.69
C ASP A 262 9.62 16.95 29.61
N ASP A 263 10.76 16.27 29.78
CA ASP A 263 11.89 16.31 28.86
C ASP A 263 11.70 15.42 27.63
N TYR A 264 10.67 14.56 27.62
CA TYR A 264 10.41 13.63 26.50
C TYR A 264 9.76 14.32 25.27
N GLY A 265 9.35 15.58 25.39
CA GLY A 265 8.84 16.36 24.27
C GLY A 265 7.39 16.06 23.90
N VAL A 266 7.06 16.15 22.61
CA VAL A 266 5.70 15.97 22.10
C VAL A 266 5.46 14.51 21.74
N ALA A 267 4.47 13.89 22.38
CA ALA A 267 4.06 12.52 22.08
C ALA A 267 3.03 12.52 20.95
N TYR A 268 3.40 11.92 19.83
CA TYR A 268 2.50 11.64 18.71
C TYR A 268 2.97 10.38 17.97
N THR A 269 2.04 9.79 17.24
CA THR A 269 2.28 8.60 16.40
C THR A 269 1.83 8.90 14.98
N GLU A 270 2.61 8.46 14.00
CA GLU A 270 2.19 8.38 12.61
C GLU A 270 1.72 6.96 12.34
N HIS A 271 0.55 6.82 11.71
CA HIS A 271 -0.01 5.54 11.27
C HIS A 271 -0.19 5.55 9.77
N TRP A 272 0.17 4.45 9.13
CA TRP A 272 0.07 4.26 7.69
C TRP A 272 -0.87 3.11 7.37
N LEU A 273 -1.70 3.33 6.37
CA LEU A 273 -2.59 2.34 5.83
C LEU A 273 -2.56 2.42 4.30
N ASP A 274 -2.19 1.34 3.68
CA ASP A 274 -2.15 1.23 2.23
C ASP A 274 -3.32 0.37 1.73
N TYR A 275 -3.89 0.79 0.61
CA TYR A 275 -4.88 0.03 -0.12
C TYR A 275 -4.55 0.10 -1.60
N VAL A 276 -4.46 -1.05 -2.21
CA VAL A 276 -4.10 -1.15 -3.60
C VAL A 276 -5.38 -1.02 -4.43
N LEU A 277 -5.50 0.06 -5.20
CA LEU A 277 -6.71 0.44 -5.94
C LEU A 277 -6.58 0.21 -7.45
N LYS A 278 -5.37 0.27 -7.98
CA LYS A 278 -5.09 0.25 -9.43
C LYS A 278 -5.59 -1.01 -10.16
N SER A 279 -5.65 -2.16 -9.49
CA SER A 279 -6.16 -3.40 -10.09
C SER A 279 -7.61 -3.34 -10.52
N GLY A 280 -8.38 -2.39 -10.00
CA GLY A 280 -9.73 -2.08 -10.49
C GLY A 280 -9.77 -1.69 -11.98
N ALA A 281 -8.65 -1.25 -12.55
CA ALA A 281 -8.52 -0.97 -13.97
C ALA A 281 -8.40 -2.24 -14.85
N ASN A 282 -8.29 -3.43 -14.28
CA ASN A 282 -8.20 -4.70 -15.03
C ASN A 282 -9.56 -5.25 -15.48
N TRP A 283 -10.64 -4.57 -15.17
CA TRP A 283 -11.97 -4.89 -15.66
C TRP A 283 -12.33 -4.06 -16.92
N LYS A 284 -13.41 -4.45 -17.56
CA LYS A 284 -13.91 -3.75 -18.74
C LYS A 284 -14.31 -2.31 -18.44
N GLY A 285 -13.49 -1.37 -18.87
CA GLY A 285 -13.72 0.07 -18.71
C GLY A 285 -13.52 0.55 -17.26
N PRO A 286 -13.87 1.82 -17.00
CA PRO A 286 -13.73 2.43 -15.68
C PRO A 286 -14.75 1.89 -14.68
N ILE A 287 -14.46 2.08 -13.38
CA ILE A 287 -15.44 1.88 -12.29
C ILE A 287 -16.55 2.92 -12.46
N LYS A 288 -17.79 2.47 -12.74
CA LYS A 288 -18.88 3.40 -13.12
C LYS A 288 -19.30 4.29 -11.95
N ASP A 289 -19.42 3.73 -10.75
CA ASP A 289 -19.73 4.46 -9.51
C ASP A 289 -18.75 4.05 -8.41
N PHE A 290 -17.82 4.95 -8.10
CA PHE A 290 -16.81 4.75 -7.06
C PHE A 290 -17.12 5.61 -5.84
N ARG A 291 -17.14 4.98 -4.67
CA ARG A 291 -17.26 5.64 -3.38
C ARG A 291 -16.15 5.17 -2.46
N LEU A 292 -15.42 6.11 -1.86
CA LEU A 292 -14.43 5.86 -0.80
C LEU A 292 -14.87 6.60 0.46
N VAL A 293 -14.79 5.92 1.60
CA VAL A 293 -14.87 6.54 2.93
C VAL A 293 -13.62 6.17 3.71
N VAL A 294 -12.91 7.18 4.21
CA VAL A 294 -11.76 7.02 5.11
C VAL A 294 -12.14 7.47 6.51
N GLU A 295 -11.91 6.61 7.50
CA GLU A 295 -12.13 6.85 8.93
C GLU A 295 -10.78 7.12 9.63
N LYS A 296 -10.66 8.28 10.31
CA LYS A 296 -9.45 8.65 11.06
C LYS A 296 -9.54 8.37 12.57
N GLU A 297 -10.58 7.70 13.01
CA GLU A 297 -10.89 7.23 14.37
C GLU A 297 -11.22 8.36 15.36
N LYS A 298 -10.29 9.26 15.68
CA LYS A 298 -10.53 10.36 16.65
C LYS A 298 -10.75 11.69 15.93
N PRO A 299 -11.64 12.56 16.45
CA PRO A 299 -11.93 13.85 15.83
C PRO A 299 -10.73 14.77 15.68
N ASP A 300 -9.76 14.65 16.56
CA ASP A 300 -8.55 15.47 16.62
C ASP A 300 -7.34 14.86 15.88
N ASN A 301 -7.44 13.62 15.40
CA ASN A 301 -6.44 13.04 14.49
C ASN A 301 -6.38 13.85 13.17
N LEU A 302 -5.18 13.94 12.60
CA LEU A 302 -4.98 14.52 11.28
C LEU A 302 -4.94 13.41 10.24
N LEU A 303 -5.50 13.67 9.07
CA LEU A 303 -5.61 12.69 7.98
C LEU A 303 -5.10 13.31 6.68
N SER A 304 -4.25 12.58 5.94
CA SER A 304 -3.84 12.93 4.60
C SER A 304 -3.82 11.71 3.69
N PHE A 305 -4.28 11.86 2.46
CA PHE A 305 -4.22 10.86 1.38
C PHE A 305 -4.46 11.51 0.03
N CYS A 306 -3.95 10.88 -1.03
CA CYS A 306 -4.00 11.43 -2.39
C CYS A 306 -5.33 11.13 -3.09
N MET A 307 -6.29 12.02 -2.96
CA MET A 307 -7.54 11.94 -3.71
C MET A 307 -8.17 13.34 -3.87
N ASN A 308 -8.68 13.65 -5.06
CA ASN A 308 -9.39 14.90 -5.30
C ASN A 308 -10.88 14.76 -4.96
N GLY A 309 -11.49 15.86 -4.47
CA GLY A 309 -12.91 15.92 -4.17
C GLY A 309 -13.29 15.32 -2.81
N VAL A 310 -12.36 15.27 -1.89
CA VAL A 310 -12.58 14.81 -0.52
C VAL A 310 -13.56 15.74 0.20
N LYS A 311 -14.60 15.16 0.81
CA LYS A 311 -15.59 15.86 1.65
C LYS A 311 -15.60 15.29 3.05
N LYS A 312 -15.53 16.13 4.05
CA LYS A 312 -15.74 15.70 5.45
C LYS A 312 -17.23 15.45 5.68
N ILE A 313 -17.61 14.24 6.03
CA ILE A 313 -19.00 13.81 6.24
C ILE A 313 -19.35 13.59 7.71
N SER A 314 -18.34 13.48 8.58
CA SER A 314 -18.49 13.44 10.05
C SER A 314 -17.22 13.99 10.72
N PRO A 315 -17.16 14.12 12.07
CA PRO A 315 -15.94 14.52 12.76
C PRO A 315 -14.72 13.65 12.43
N THR A 316 -14.92 12.37 12.08
CA THR A 316 -13.87 11.39 11.84
C THR A 316 -13.84 10.81 10.43
N ARG A 317 -14.88 11.06 9.58
CA ARG A 317 -15.03 10.44 8.26
C ARG A 317 -14.94 11.43 7.11
N PHE A 318 -14.25 10.97 6.07
CA PHE A 318 -14.05 11.70 4.82
C PHE A 318 -14.50 10.84 3.65
N GLU A 319 -15.24 11.42 2.73
CA GLU A 319 -15.82 10.72 1.58
C GLU A 319 -15.29 11.29 0.26
N VAL A 320 -15.09 10.41 -0.69
CA VAL A 320 -14.86 10.74 -2.11
C VAL A 320 -15.88 9.98 -2.97
N ARG A 321 -16.44 10.63 -3.97
CA ARG A 321 -17.27 9.99 -4.99
C ARG A 321 -16.77 10.34 -6.38
N LYS A 322 -16.69 9.36 -7.26
CA LYS A 322 -16.28 9.50 -8.66
C LYS A 322 -17.22 8.70 -9.55
N ALA A 323 -17.58 9.27 -10.70
CA ALA A 323 -18.25 8.53 -11.77
C ALA A 323 -17.22 8.21 -12.86
N ASN A 324 -17.32 7.02 -13.45
CA ASN A 324 -16.41 6.54 -14.49
C ASN A 324 -14.94 6.72 -14.08
N PHE A 325 -14.61 6.20 -12.92
CA PHE A 325 -13.30 6.37 -12.30
C PHE A 325 -12.32 5.28 -12.76
N GLU A 326 -11.20 5.72 -13.32
CA GLU A 326 -10.07 4.85 -13.64
C GLU A 326 -8.95 5.11 -12.63
N PRO A 327 -8.66 4.15 -11.73
CA PRO A 327 -7.63 4.33 -10.72
C PRO A 327 -6.24 4.28 -11.35
N THR A 328 -5.45 5.35 -11.14
CA THR A 328 -4.07 5.47 -11.66
C THR A 328 -3.01 5.30 -10.60
N ARG A 329 -3.40 5.29 -9.32
CA ARG A 329 -2.53 5.06 -8.17
C ARG A 329 -3.26 4.33 -7.07
N ASP A 330 -2.49 3.73 -6.18
CA ASP A 330 -2.99 3.13 -4.96
C ASP A 330 -3.29 4.21 -3.90
N ILE A 331 -4.03 3.85 -2.87
CA ILE A 331 -4.35 4.74 -1.76
C ILE A 331 -3.34 4.50 -0.66
N GLN A 332 -2.62 5.56 -0.30
CA GLN A 332 -1.75 5.62 0.86
C GLN A 332 -2.32 6.65 1.83
N ILE A 333 -2.58 6.22 3.05
CA ILE A 333 -3.23 7.03 4.08
C ILE A 333 -2.25 7.26 5.22
N LEU A 334 -2.09 8.53 5.60
CA LEU A 334 -1.37 8.95 6.79
C LEU A 334 -2.35 9.48 7.83
N ILE A 335 -2.26 8.95 9.04
CA ILE A 335 -2.99 9.46 10.21
C ILE A 335 -1.97 9.86 11.27
N ALA A 336 -1.96 11.14 11.65
CA ALA A 336 -1.17 11.61 12.79
C ALA A 336 -2.06 11.75 14.03
N GLU A 337 -1.66 11.06 15.09
CA GLU A 337 -2.36 11.01 16.37
C GLU A 337 -1.48 11.55 17.50
N PHE A 338 -1.92 12.60 18.17
CA PHE A 338 -1.28 13.12 19.38
C PHE A 338 -1.90 12.48 20.62
N TYR A 339 -1.08 12.07 21.56
CA TYR A 339 -1.54 11.46 22.81
C TYR A 339 -0.85 12.07 24.03
N ASP A 340 -1.47 11.92 25.20
CA ASP A 340 -0.83 12.27 26.47
C ASP A 340 -0.07 11.03 26.99
N PRO A 341 1.27 11.09 27.09
CA PRO A 341 2.05 9.94 27.57
C PRO A 341 1.76 9.58 29.03
N ASN A 342 1.14 10.49 29.79
CA ASN A 342 0.77 10.27 31.18
C ASN A 342 -0.68 9.79 31.36
N ALA A 343 -1.42 9.62 30.26
CA ALA A 343 -2.80 9.11 30.28
C ALA A 343 -2.91 7.60 30.02
N LEU A 344 -1.78 6.88 30.02
CA LEU A 344 -1.68 5.44 29.83
C LEU A 344 -1.74 4.69 31.16
#